data_622fb069970e04cf306bbf4f814edd23
#
_entry.id   622fb069970e04cf306bbf4f814edd23
#
_cell.length_a   1.000
_cell.length_b   1.000
_cell.length_c   1.000
_cell.angle_alpha   90.00
_cell.angle_beta   90.00
_cell.angle_gamma   90.00
#
_symmetry.space_group_name_H-M   'P 1'
#
loop_
_entity.id
_entity.type
_entity.pdbx_description
1 polymer ?
#
loop_
_entity_poly.entity_id
_entity_poly.type
_entity_poly.pdbx_seq_one_letter_code
_entity_poly.pdbx_strand_id
1 'polypeptide(L)'
;MNLRSVPGMYRSIQELGEIFDREDQAQKLVDEFTEFYNEYKQKNEGKDHPKVMILMGLPGSYIIATPNSYVGSLVELAGGENVYSDTDQEFLTVNTEDMKTKEPDIILRAAHALPDQVVEMFNKDFAENDIWQHFDAVKNGRVYDLTYEYFGMSATFKYPQALEELQPILYPESDADTQKAKENSDKAQKDAKDSGASEKYDEIQKSK
;
A
#
# COMPACT_ATOMS: atom_id res chain seq x y z
N MET A 1 -2.64 17.95 -11.58
CA MET A 1 -3.33 16.70 -11.14
C MET A 1 -2.65 16.17 -9.89
N ASN A 2 -3.41 15.90 -8.82
CA ASN A 2 -2.88 15.32 -7.59
C ASN A 2 -3.27 13.83 -7.53
N LEU A 3 -2.30 12.94 -7.73
CA LEU A 3 -2.50 11.48 -7.68
C LEU A 3 -1.83 10.82 -6.44
N ARG A 4 -1.47 11.63 -5.44
CA ARG A 4 -0.89 11.11 -4.18
C ARG A 4 -1.93 10.49 -3.25
N SER A 5 -3.20 10.73 -3.52
CA SER A 5 -4.30 10.15 -2.74
C SER A 5 -5.55 10.00 -3.57
N VAL A 6 -6.46 9.11 -3.16
CA VAL A 6 -7.77 8.95 -3.80
C VAL A 6 -8.59 10.25 -3.76
N PRO A 7 -8.73 10.97 -2.63
CA PRO A 7 -9.39 12.27 -2.63
C PRO A 7 -8.74 13.31 -3.54
N GLY A 8 -7.39 13.30 -3.65
CA GLY A 8 -6.66 14.17 -4.57
C GLY A 8 -6.96 13.87 -6.04
N MET A 9 -7.07 12.60 -6.39
CA MET A 9 -7.49 12.16 -7.72
C MET A 9 -8.88 12.68 -8.07
N TYR A 10 -9.85 12.54 -7.16
CA TYR A 10 -11.22 13.00 -7.41
C TYR A 10 -11.36 14.52 -7.50
N ARG A 11 -10.57 15.29 -6.72
CA ARG A 11 -10.48 16.75 -6.93
C ARG A 11 -9.96 17.10 -8.33
N SER A 12 -8.92 16.38 -8.77
CA SER A 12 -8.41 16.59 -10.15
C SER A 12 -9.43 16.19 -11.22
N ILE A 13 -10.27 15.19 -10.97
CA ILE A 13 -11.38 14.83 -11.88
C ILE A 13 -12.43 15.95 -11.93
N GLN A 14 -12.77 16.59 -10.82
CA GLN A 14 -13.67 17.74 -10.78
C GLN A 14 -13.10 18.92 -11.58
N GLU A 15 -11.82 19.26 -11.36
CA GLU A 15 -11.13 20.31 -12.12
C GLU A 15 -11.13 20.02 -13.65
N LEU A 16 -10.92 18.76 -14.03
CA LEU A 16 -11.01 18.35 -15.44
C LEU A 16 -12.44 18.43 -15.99
N GLY A 17 -13.45 18.09 -15.16
CA GLY A 17 -14.85 18.26 -15.50
C GLY A 17 -15.18 19.70 -15.88
N GLU A 18 -14.73 20.67 -15.08
CA GLU A 18 -14.90 22.11 -15.33
C GLU A 18 -14.18 22.55 -16.61
N ILE A 19 -12.93 22.09 -16.84
CA ILE A 19 -12.13 22.47 -18.02
C ILE A 19 -12.76 21.96 -19.33
N PHE A 20 -13.39 20.79 -19.29
CA PHE A 20 -13.91 20.12 -20.49
C PHE A 20 -15.44 20.18 -20.64
N ASP A 21 -16.14 20.99 -19.84
CA ASP A 21 -17.60 21.07 -19.78
C ASP A 21 -18.23 19.66 -19.56
N ARG A 22 -17.73 18.93 -18.55
CA ARG A 22 -18.14 17.57 -18.16
C ARG A 22 -18.39 17.41 -16.67
N GLU A 23 -18.89 18.45 -16.01
CA GLU A 23 -19.11 18.52 -14.57
C GLU A 23 -20.05 17.40 -14.08
N ASP A 24 -21.10 17.10 -14.86
CA ASP A 24 -22.06 16.03 -14.51
C ASP A 24 -21.35 14.66 -14.46
N GLN A 25 -20.42 14.40 -15.37
CA GLN A 25 -19.66 13.14 -15.40
C GLN A 25 -18.67 13.06 -14.24
N ALA A 26 -17.99 14.18 -13.96
CA ALA A 26 -17.07 14.27 -12.84
C ALA A 26 -17.80 14.10 -11.50
N GLN A 27 -18.96 14.75 -11.33
CA GLN A 27 -19.75 14.66 -10.11
C GLN A 27 -20.24 13.23 -9.88
N LYS A 28 -20.71 12.54 -10.92
CA LYS A 28 -21.09 11.11 -10.80
C LYS A 28 -19.97 10.24 -10.24
N LEU A 29 -18.75 10.41 -10.71
CA LEU A 29 -17.60 9.66 -10.21
C LEU A 29 -17.29 9.99 -8.74
N VAL A 30 -17.43 11.25 -8.35
CA VAL A 30 -17.28 11.70 -6.96
C VAL A 30 -18.37 11.11 -6.04
N ASP A 31 -19.60 11.07 -6.52
CA ASP A 31 -20.72 10.49 -5.75
C ASP A 31 -20.52 8.99 -5.54
N GLU A 32 -20.11 8.25 -6.58
CA GLU A 32 -19.78 6.82 -6.49
C GLU A 32 -18.65 6.56 -5.46
N PHE A 33 -17.60 7.37 -5.46
CA PHE A 33 -16.54 7.29 -4.45
C PHE A 33 -17.06 7.57 -3.05
N THR A 34 -17.87 8.63 -2.91
CA THR A 34 -18.39 9.07 -1.61
C THR A 34 -19.29 8.01 -0.99
N GLU A 35 -20.17 7.40 -1.79
CA GLU A 35 -21.03 6.30 -1.37
C GLU A 35 -20.20 5.10 -0.89
N PHE A 36 -19.32 4.61 -1.74
CA PHE A 36 -18.42 3.49 -1.41
C PHE A 36 -17.62 3.74 -0.12
N TYR A 37 -17.02 4.94 0.00
CA TYR A 37 -16.17 5.26 1.15
C TYR A 37 -16.98 5.42 2.45
N ASN A 38 -18.20 5.96 2.37
CA ASN A 38 -19.07 6.06 3.53
C ASN A 38 -19.47 4.67 4.05
N GLU A 39 -19.79 3.73 3.16
CA GLU A 39 -20.08 2.34 3.53
C GLU A 39 -18.85 1.67 4.17
N TYR A 40 -17.68 1.86 3.59
CA TYR A 40 -16.42 1.34 4.13
C TYR A 40 -16.12 1.89 5.52
N LYS A 41 -16.28 3.21 5.73
CA LYS A 41 -16.11 3.85 7.06
C LYS A 41 -17.10 3.30 8.08
N GLN A 42 -18.37 3.21 7.71
CA GLN A 42 -19.42 2.71 8.62
C GLN A 42 -19.13 1.28 9.09
N LYS A 43 -18.63 0.43 8.20
CA LYS A 43 -18.23 -0.95 8.54
C LYS A 43 -17.11 -1.00 9.60
N ASN A 44 -16.25 0.01 9.63
CA ASN A 44 -15.08 0.05 10.50
C ASN A 44 -15.22 1.06 11.66
N GLU A 45 -16.39 1.66 11.82
CA GLU A 45 -16.65 2.63 12.88
C GLU A 45 -16.46 1.99 14.27
N GLY A 46 -15.70 2.66 15.13
CA GLY A 46 -15.42 2.23 16.50
C GLY A 46 -14.39 1.11 16.64
N LYS A 47 -13.74 0.67 15.56
CA LYS A 47 -12.61 -0.26 15.63
C LYS A 47 -11.33 0.49 15.97
N ASP A 48 -10.39 -0.22 16.60
CA ASP A 48 -9.06 0.30 16.88
C ASP A 48 -8.30 0.57 15.57
N HIS A 49 -7.42 1.58 15.59
CA HIS A 49 -6.57 1.94 14.47
C HIS A 49 -5.18 1.30 14.66
N PRO A 50 -4.87 0.19 13.97
CA PRO A 50 -3.57 -0.46 14.12
C PRO A 50 -2.44 0.41 13.57
N LYS A 51 -1.28 0.37 14.24
CA LYS A 51 -0.06 1.05 13.81
C LYS A 51 0.60 0.29 12.65
N VAL A 52 0.84 0.98 11.56
CA VAL A 52 1.33 0.38 10.31
C VAL A 52 2.65 1.01 9.88
N MET A 53 3.65 0.19 9.63
CA MET A 53 4.86 0.56 8.91
C MET A 53 4.75 0.09 7.45
N ILE A 54 5.07 0.95 6.50
CA ILE A 54 4.96 0.64 5.07
C ILE A 54 6.32 0.75 4.43
N LEU A 55 6.79 -0.35 3.85
CA LEU A 55 8.03 -0.45 3.10
C LEU A 55 7.70 -0.46 1.60
N MET A 56 8.19 0.55 0.88
CA MET A 56 8.10 0.61 -0.57
C MET A 56 9.38 0.06 -1.18
N GLY A 57 9.31 -1.11 -1.78
CA GLY A 57 10.43 -1.79 -2.41
C GLY A 57 10.75 -1.23 -3.78
N LEU A 58 12.04 -1.10 -4.02
CA LEU A 58 12.68 -0.76 -5.28
C LEU A 58 13.71 -1.86 -5.59
N PRO A 59 14.09 -2.07 -6.85
CA PRO A 59 15.15 -3.05 -7.15
C PRO A 59 16.42 -2.80 -6.32
N GLY A 60 16.75 -3.74 -5.44
CA GLY A 60 17.95 -3.69 -4.59
C GLY A 60 17.86 -2.80 -3.33
N SER A 61 16.72 -2.15 -3.06
CA SER A 61 16.54 -1.31 -1.87
C SER A 61 15.06 -1.13 -1.52
N TYR A 62 14.78 -0.48 -0.40
CA TYR A 62 13.43 -0.03 -0.05
C TYR A 62 13.50 1.31 0.69
N ILE A 63 12.38 2.00 0.69
CA ILE A 63 12.15 3.27 1.38
C ILE A 63 10.90 3.15 2.23
N ILE A 64 10.72 4.06 3.18
CA ILE A 64 9.54 4.10 4.04
C ILE A 64 8.50 5.00 3.38
N ALA A 65 7.28 4.49 3.20
CA ALA A 65 6.16 5.25 2.69
C ALA A 65 5.38 5.89 3.85
N THR A 66 5.18 7.19 3.77
CA THR A 66 4.45 7.99 4.76
C THR A 66 2.99 8.20 4.35
N PRO A 67 2.11 8.77 5.17
CA PRO A 67 0.75 9.12 4.79
C PRO A 67 0.63 10.03 3.55
N ASN A 68 1.70 10.77 3.22
CA ASN A 68 1.73 11.68 2.08
C ASN A 68 1.97 10.97 0.74
N SER A 69 2.37 9.70 0.75
CA SER A 69 2.44 8.83 -0.43
C SER A 69 1.08 8.23 -0.76
N TYR A 70 0.89 7.74 -1.99
CA TYR A 70 -0.36 7.09 -2.37
C TYR A 70 -0.66 5.85 -1.52
N VAL A 71 0.31 4.94 -1.36
CA VAL A 71 0.11 3.74 -0.55
C VAL A 71 -0.15 4.08 0.92
N GLY A 72 0.57 5.08 1.48
CA GLY A 72 0.31 5.55 2.83
C GLY A 72 -1.07 6.17 2.97
N SER A 73 -1.51 6.98 2.00
CA SER A 73 -2.85 7.56 2.00
C SER A 73 -3.97 6.52 1.90
N LEU A 74 -3.73 5.37 1.22
CA LEU A 74 -4.67 4.25 1.20
C LEU A 74 -4.80 3.59 2.58
N VAL A 75 -3.68 3.41 3.29
CA VAL A 75 -3.68 2.84 4.65
C VAL A 75 -4.44 3.76 5.61
N GLU A 76 -4.21 5.08 5.55
CA GLU A 76 -4.96 6.06 6.33
C GLU A 76 -6.46 6.05 5.96
N LEU A 77 -6.79 5.98 4.67
CA LEU A 77 -8.16 5.89 4.18
C LEU A 77 -8.84 4.60 4.68
N ALA A 78 -8.08 3.52 4.80
CA ALA A 78 -8.53 2.25 5.35
C ALA A 78 -8.67 2.27 6.88
N GLY A 79 -8.12 3.28 7.57
CA GLY A 79 -8.18 3.46 9.01
C GLY A 79 -6.97 2.90 9.78
N GLY A 80 -5.87 2.55 9.09
CA GLY A 80 -4.59 2.27 9.75
C GLY A 80 -3.87 3.56 10.13
N GLU A 81 -3.07 3.55 11.19
CA GLU A 81 -2.23 4.66 11.62
C GLU A 81 -0.79 4.44 11.13
N ASN A 82 -0.32 5.27 10.19
CA ASN A 82 1.06 5.17 9.74
C ASN A 82 2.04 5.66 10.83
N VAL A 83 3.00 4.83 11.21
CA VAL A 83 3.99 5.16 12.27
C VAL A 83 4.94 6.30 11.90
N TYR A 84 4.92 6.76 10.64
CA TYR A 84 5.68 7.89 10.13
C TYR A 84 4.78 9.06 9.70
N SER A 85 3.79 9.40 10.53
CA SER A 85 2.84 10.49 10.27
C SER A 85 3.38 11.90 10.54
N ASP A 86 4.52 12.02 11.23
CA ASP A 86 5.12 13.31 11.63
C ASP A 86 6.12 13.83 10.56
N THR A 87 5.66 13.97 9.32
CA THR A 87 6.48 14.48 8.21
C THR A 87 5.62 14.93 7.03
N ASP A 88 6.12 15.89 6.24
CA ASP A 88 5.51 16.33 4.98
C ASP A 88 6.06 15.60 3.75
N GLN A 89 7.06 14.71 3.92
CA GLN A 89 7.66 13.95 2.82
C GLN A 89 6.78 12.76 2.45
N GLU A 90 6.75 12.38 1.17
CA GLU A 90 6.06 11.17 0.70
C GLU A 90 6.80 9.89 1.10
N PHE A 91 8.12 9.96 1.08
CA PHE A 91 9.00 8.83 1.37
C PHE A 91 10.18 9.27 2.22
N LEU A 92 10.61 8.36 3.11
CA LEU A 92 11.78 8.56 3.94
C LEU A 92 12.84 7.50 3.62
N THR A 93 14.11 7.91 3.75
CA THR A 93 15.22 6.96 3.71
C THR A 93 15.17 6.06 4.93
N VAL A 94 15.46 4.79 4.75
CA VAL A 94 15.53 3.81 5.84
C VAL A 94 16.61 4.21 6.87
N ASN A 95 16.19 4.27 8.12
CA ASN A 95 17.06 4.40 9.28
C ASN A 95 16.67 3.31 10.28
N THR A 96 17.50 2.28 10.40
CA THR A 96 17.20 1.09 11.20
C THR A 96 17.06 1.37 12.69
N GLU A 97 17.80 2.34 13.22
CA GLU A 97 17.68 2.72 14.63
C GLU A 97 16.36 3.47 14.91
N ASP A 98 15.95 4.33 13.98
CA ASP A 98 14.65 5.01 14.08
C ASP A 98 13.49 4.00 13.92
N MET A 99 13.58 3.08 12.97
CA MET A 99 12.57 2.04 12.75
C MET A 99 12.30 1.21 14.01
N LYS A 100 13.34 0.85 14.77
CA LYS A 100 13.21 0.08 16.03
C LYS A 100 12.35 0.80 17.07
N THR A 101 12.27 2.12 17.02
CA THR A 101 11.49 2.92 17.99
C THR A 101 10.02 3.04 17.66
N LYS A 102 9.60 2.63 16.44
CA LYS A 102 8.24 2.88 15.92
C LYS A 102 7.19 1.87 16.39
N GLU A 103 7.61 0.67 16.75
CA GLU A 103 6.73 -0.41 17.27
C GLU A 103 5.42 -0.60 16.47
N PRO A 104 5.48 -0.93 15.17
CA PRO A 104 4.29 -1.16 14.36
C PRO A 104 3.59 -2.46 14.75
N ASP A 105 2.25 -2.46 14.73
CA ASP A 105 1.44 -3.68 14.86
C ASP A 105 1.49 -4.52 13.58
N ILE A 106 1.69 -3.85 12.43
CA ILE A 106 1.67 -4.44 11.09
C ILE A 106 2.80 -3.84 10.25
N ILE A 107 3.46 -4.69 9.45
CA ILE A 107 4.39 -4.26 8.42
C ILE A 107 3.80 -4.62 7.05
N LEU A 108 3.66 -3.62 6.17
CA LEU A 108 3.23 -3.79 4.79
C LEU A 108 4.42 -3.62 3.85
N ARG A 109 4.54 -4.52 2.88
CA ARG A 109 5.58 -4.48 1.84
C ARG A 109 4.92 -4.27 0.49
N ALA A 110 5.19 -3.13 -0.13
CA ALA A 110 4.69 -2.77 -1.46
C ALA A 110 5.84 -2.78 -2.47
N ALA A 111 5.56 -3.10 -3.73
CA ALA A 111 6.54 -3.06 -4.80
C ALA A 111 6.24 -1.91 -5.77
N HIS A 112 7.26 -1.11 -6.13
CA HIS A 112 7.08 -0.06 -7.14
C HIS A 112 7.59 -0.52 -8.48
N ALA A 113 8.63 -1.05 -8.74
CA ALA A 113 9.12 -1.50 -10.05
C ALA A 113 9.71 -2.90 -9.92
N LEU A 114 9.72 -3.65 -11.00
CA LEU A 114 10.27 -5.01 -11.03
C LEU A 114 9.81 -5.82 -9.81
N PRO A 115 8.51 -6.06 -9.65
CA PRO A 115 7.94 -6.64 -8.43
C PRO A 115 8.51 -8.03 -8.11
N ASP A 116 8.93 -8.80 -9.11
CA ASP A 116 9.64 -10.06 -8.99
C ASP A 116 10.95 -9.89 -8.19
N GLN A 117 11.81 -8.94 -8.55
CA GLN A 117 13.05 -8.66 -7.82
C GLN A 117 12.80 -8.10 -6.42
N VAL A 118 11.79 -7.23 -6.28
CA VAL A 118 11.45 -6.61 -4.99
C VAL A 118 11.00 -7.65 -3.98
N VAL A 119 10.14 -8.59 -4.37
CA VAL A 119 9.68 -9.67 -3.48
C VAL A 119 10.85 -10.56 -3.05
N GLU A 120 11.75 -10.92 -3.97
CA GLU A 120 12.96 -11.69 -3.62
C GLU A 120 13.87 -10.94 -2.65
N MET A 121 14.09 -9.65 -2.91
CA MET A 121 14.87 -8.78 -2.01
C MET A 121 14.27 -8.73 -0.61
N PHE A 122 12.96 -8.50 -0.47
CA PHE A 122 12.30 -8.48 0.84
C PHE A 122 12.40 -9.83 1.55
N ASN A 123 12.14 -10.93 0.84
CA ASN A 123 12.22 -12.25 1.44
C ASN A 123 13.62 -12.56 1.97
N LYS A 124 14.66 -12.18 1.20
CA LYS A 124 16.04 -12.33 1.63
C LYS A 124 16.37 -11.44 2.83
N ASP A 125 16.02 -10.14 2.78
CA ASP A 125 16.33 -9.20 3.85
C ASP A 125 15.63 -9.59 5.17
N PHE A 126 14.36 -9.99 5.11
CA PHE A 126 13.62 -10.44 6.30
C PHE A 126 14.12 -11.77 6.87
N ALA A 127 14.75 -12.63 6.06
CA ALA A 127 15.32 -13.88 6.51
C ALA A 127 16.74 -13.73 7.08
N GLU A 128 17.54 -12.83 6.52
CA GLU A 128 18.98 -12.73 6.81
C GLU A 128 19.35 -11.58 7.77
N ASN A 129 18.51 -10.55 7.87
CA ASN A 129 18.79 -9.35 8.65
C ASN A 129 18.10 -9.40 10.03
N ASP A 130 18.88 -9.52 11.08
CA ASP A 130 18.42 -9.65 12.46
C ASP A 130 17.57 -8.48 12.96
N ILE A 131 17.61 -7.32 12.30
CA ILE A 131 16.81 -6.17 12.68
C ILE A 131 15.31 -6.52 12.72
N TRP A 132 14.84 -7.33 11.77
CA TRP A 132 13.44 -7.69 11.65
C TRP A 132 12.93 -8.51 12.83
N GLN A 133 13.83 -9.25 13.51
CA GLN A 133 13.49 -10.02 14.71
C GLN A 133 13.18 -9.15 15.94
N HIS A 134 13.44 -7.85 15.89
CA HIS A 134 13.08 -6.92 16.95
C HIS A 134 11.59 -6.55 16.92
N PHE A 135 10.94 -6.60 15.75
CA PHE A 135 9.57 -6.18 15.58
C PHE A 135 8.58 -7.26 16.01
N ASP A 136 7.63 -6.90 16.86
CA ASP A 136 6.56 -7.80 17.27
C ASP A 136 5.64 -8.15 16.11
N ALA A 137 5.45 -7.25 15.14
CA ALA A 137 4.77 -7.55 13.89
C ALA A 137 5.36 -8.77 13.17
N VAL A 138 6.70 -8.87 13.12
CA VAL A 138 7.39 -10.03 12.50
C VAL A 138 7.21 -11.29 13.33
N LYS A 139 7.42 -11.23 14.65
CA LYS A 139 7.26 -12.37 15.56
C LYS A 139 5.84 -12.94 15.52
N ASN A 140 4.85 -12.07 15.36
CA ASN A 140 3.42 -12.42 15.32
C ASN A 140 2.93 -12.77 13.91
N GLY A 141 3.81 -12.78 12.90
CA GLY A 141 3.46 -13.08 11.50
C GLY A 141 2.51 -12.06 10.87
N ARG A 142 2.60 -10.79 11.30
CA ARG A 142 1.81 -9.67 10.77
C ARG A 142 2.62 -8.83 9.77
N VAL A 143 3.26 -9.51 8.83
CA VAL A 143 3.96 -8.93 7.69
C VAL A 143 3.25 -9.38 6.43
N TYR A 144 2.85 -8.44 5.57
CA TYR A 144 2.05 -8.73 4.39
C TYR A 144 2.63 -8.04 3.15
N ASP A 145 2.71 -8.78 2.05
CA ASP A 145 2.98 -8.24 0.73
C ASP A 145 1.68 -7.75 0.09
N LEU A 146 1.72 -6.55 -0.46
CA LEU A 146 0.56 -5.93 -1.10
C LEU A 146 0.58 -6.17 -2.61
N THR A 147 -0.60 -6.33 -3.20
CA THR A 147 -0.76 -6.52 -4.64
C THR A 147 -0.22 -5.29 -5.40
N TYR A 148 0.88 -5.46 -6.14
CA TYR A 148 1.60 -4.36 -6.78
C TYR A 148 0.76 -3.53 -7.76
N GLU A 149 -0.31 -4.10 -8.33
CA GLU A 149 -1.22 -3.39 -9.20
C GLU A 149 -2.10 -2.35 -8.49
N TYR A 150 -2.33 -2.51 -7.19
CA TYR A 150 -3.21 -1.64 -6.40
C TYR A 150 -2.43 -0.62 -5.59
N PHE A 151 -1.23 -0.98 -5.14
CA PHE A 151 -0.41 -0.21 -4.20
C PHE A 151 0.85 0.37 -4.83
N GLY A 152 0.69 0.99 -6.00
CA GLY A 152 1.78 1.67 -6.70
C GLY A 152 2.08 3.08 -6.16
N MET A 153 2.62 3.94 -7.03
CA MET A 153 3.04 5.31 -6.67
C MET A 153 1.96 6.38 -6.92
N SER A 154 0.85 6.01 -7.55
CA SER A 154 -0.18 6.96 -7.95
C SER A 154 -1.57 6.37 -7.80
N ALA A 155 -2.54 7.22 -7.43
CA ALA A 155 -3.94 6.85 -7.28
C ALA A 155 -4.53 6.34 -8.61
N THR A 156 -5.29 5.27 -8.50
CA THR A 156 -6.00 4.63 -9.59
C THR A 156 -7.44 4.30 -9.17
N PHE A 157 -8.28 3.97 -10.13
CA PHE A 157 -9.64 3.48 -9.88
C PHE A 157 -9.69 2.07 -9.24
N LYS A 158 -8.53 1.45 -8.98
CA LYS A 158 -8.43 0.16 -8.26
C LYS A 158 -8.37 0.33 -6.73
N TYR A 159 -8.57 1.53 -6.21
CA TYR A 159 -8.60 1.77 -4.76
C TYR A 159 -9.65 0.93 -3.99
N PRO A 160 -10.84 0.58 -4.55
CA PRO A 160 -11.76 -0.32 -3.84
C PRO A 160 -11.14 -1.67 -3.55
N GLN A 161 -10.47 -2.28 -4.53
CA GLN A 161 -9.76 -3.55 -4.36
C GLN A 161 -8.61 -3.43 -3.34
N ALA A 162 -7.91 -2.28 -3.33
CA ALA A 162 -6.89 -2.01 -2.32
C ALA A 162 -7.48 -1.96 -0.91
N LEU A 163 -8.61 -1.27 -0.70
CA LEU A 163 -9.29 -1.20 0.58
C LEU A 163 -9.85 -2.56 1.02
N GLU A 164 -10.38 -3.35 0.08
CA GLU A 164 -10.83 -4.72 0.33
C GLU A 164 -9.68 -5.65 0.75
N GLU A 165 -8.48 -5.47 0.16
CA GLU A 165 -7.28 -6.22 0.53
C GLU A 165 -6.78 -5.83 1.92
N LEU A 166 -6.81 -4.53 2.27
CA LEU A 166 -6.42 -4.03 3.59
C LEU A 166 -7.40 -4.42 4.70
N GLN A 167 -8.67 -4.65 4.39
CA GLN A 167 -9.71 -4.92 5.39
C GLN A 167 -9.36 -6.08 6.34
N PRO A 168 -9.04 -7.31 5.88
CA PRO A 168 -8.70 -8.42 6.77
C PRO A 168 -7.31 -8.27 7.41
N ILE A 169 -6.45 -7.42 6.89
CA ILE A 169 -5.14 -7.13 7.46
C ILE A 169 -5.28 -6.21 8.68
N LEU A 170 -6.04 -5.12 8.53
CA LEU A 170 -6.23 -4.11 9.57
C LEU A 170 -7.23 -4.57 10.64
N TYR A 171 -8.31 -5.21 10.23
CA TYR A 171 -9.47 -5.54 11.06
C TYR A 171 -9.87 -7.01 10.96
N PRO A 172 -9.00 -7.96 11.33
CA PRO A 172 -9.40 -9.37 11.36
C PRO A 172 -10.43 -9.59 12.48
N GLU A 173 -11.64 -10.04 12.11
CA GLU A 173 -12.72 -10.37 13.07
C GLU A 173 -12.74 -11.86 13.43
N SER A 174 -11.96 -12.67 12.69
CA SER A 174 -11.90 -14.12 12.84
C SER A 174 -10.57 -14.69 12.37
N ASP A 175 -10.30 -15.94 12.73
CA ASP A 175 -9.16 -16.69 12.19
C ASP A 175 -9.25 -16.82 10.66
N ALA A 176 -10.46 -16.86 10.09
CA ALA A 176 -10.67 -16.89 8.66
C ALA A 176 -10.21 -15.58 7.97
N ASP A 177 -10.40 -14.42 8.61
CA ASP A 177 -9.89 -13.14 8.06
C ASP A 177 -8.36 -13.09 8.13
N THR A 178 -7.78 -13.55 9.23
CA THR A 178 -6.32 -13.68 9.36
C THR A 178 -5.75 -14.61 8.29
N GLN A 179 -6.42 -15.72 8.02
CA GLN A 179 -6.03 -16.65 6.97
C GLN A 179 -6.17 -16.01 5.59
N LYS A 180 -7.27 -15.31 5.33
CA LYS A 180 -7.51 -14.59 4.08
C LYS A 180 -6.44 -13.52 3.82
N ALA A 181 -6.03 -12.77 4.85
CA ALA A 181 -4.96 -11.78 4.73
C ALA A 181 -3.63 -12.44 4.31
N LYS A 182 -3.30 -13.60 4.87
CA LYS A 182 -2.11 -14.38 4.50
C LYS A 182 -2.20 -14.92 3.07
N GLU A 183 -3.34 -15.47 2.68
CA GLU A 183 -3.56 -15.98 1.32
C GLU A 183 -3.46 -14.87 0.28
N ASN A 184 -3.98 -13.67 0.58
CA ASN A 184 -3.83 -12.49 -0.29
C ASN A 184 -2.35 -12.10 -0.43
N SER A 185 -1.60 -12.08 0.67
CA SER A 185 -0.16 -11.78 0.68
C SER A 185 0.64 -12.82 -0.12
N ASP A 186 0.38 -14.11 0.09
CA ASP A 186 1.03 -15.18 -0.66
C ASP A 186 0.73 -15.10 -2.17
N LYS A 187 -0.52 -14.75 -2.50
CA LYS A 187 -0.94 -14.50 -3.88
C LYS A 187 -0.21 -13.29 -4.46
N ALA A 188 -0.13 -12.18 -3.73
CA ALA A 188 0.60 -10.98 -4.16
C ALA A 188 2.07 -11.29 -4.47
N GLN A 189 2.75 -12.08 -3.62
CA GLN A 189 4.10 -12.56 -3.89
C GLN A 189 4.20 -13.42 -5.15
N LYS A 190 3.24 -14.34 -5.34
CA LYS A 190 3.21 -15.20 -6.51
C LYS A 190 3.00 -14.37 -7.79
N ASP A 191 1.99 -13.50 -7.80
CA ASP A 191 1.68 -12.65 -8.95
C ASP A 191 2.87 -11.74 -9.30
N ALA A 192 3.59 -11.22 -8.29
CA ALA A 192 4.81 -10.46 -8.48
C ALA A 192 5.92 -11.28 -9.17
N LYS A 193 6.18 -12.51 -8.72
CA LYS A 193 7.17 -13.42 -9.33
C LYS A 193 6.78 -13.82 -10.74
N ASP A 194 5.51 -14.11 -10.96
CA ASP A 194 4.97 -14.54 -12.27
C ASP A 194 4.85 -13.35 -13.27
N SER A 195 5.09 -12.11 -12.83
CA SER A 195 4.98 -10.91 -13.68
C SER A 195 5.96 -10.91 -14.85
N GLY A 196 7.12 -11.55 -14.69
CA GLY A 196 8.25 -11.52 -15.65
C GLY A 196 8.73 -10.10 -15.93
N ALA A 197 8.59 -9.19 -14.98
CA ALA A 197 8.89 -7.77 -15.17
C ALA A 197 10.38 -7.54 -15.42
N SER A 198 11.24 -8.27 -14.74
CA SER A 198 12.71 -8.20 -14.91
C SER A 198 13.13 -8.68 -16.29
N GLU A 199 12.60 -9.80 -16.77
CA GLU A 199 12.91 -10.32 -18.11
C GLU A 199 12.48 -9.34 -19.20
N LYS A 200 11.28 -8.80 -19.11
CA LYS A 200 10.77 -7.77 -20.04
C LYS A 200 11.63 -6.52 -20.02
N TYR A 201 12.08 -6.08 -18.85
CA TYR A 201 12.97 -4.93 -18.71
C TYR A 201 14.31 -5.17 -19.41
N ASP A 202 14.92 -6.34 -19.20
CA ASP A 202 16.19 -6.72 -19.81
C ASP A 202 16.09 -6.83 -21.34
N GLU A 203 14.99 -7.35 -21.87
CA GLU A 203 14.72 -7.40 -23.30
C GLU A 203 14.67 -6.00 -23.93
N ILE A 204 13.97 -5.05 -23.25
CA ILE A 204 13.89 -3.66 -23.70
C ILE A 204 15.27 -2.99 -23.70
N GLN A 205 16.10 -3.25 -22.69
CA GLN A 205 17.46 -2.68 -22.63
C GLN A 205 18.38 -3.23 -23.73
N LYS A 206 18.25 -4.51 -24.07
CA LYS A 206 19.04 -5.15 -25.17
C LYS A 206 18.61 -4.69 -26.56
N SER A 207 17.41 -4.14 -26.72
CA SER A 207 16.85 -3.66 -27.98
C SER A 207 17.19 -2.20 -28.30
N LYS A 208 17.83 -1.48 -27.40
CA LYS A 208 18.33 -0.10 -27.53
C LYS A 208 19.80 -0.05 -27.92
#